data_f3ab26073fdac8feeeda6da1c2c2cc1c
#
_entry.id   f3ab26073fdac8feeeda6da1c2c2cc1c
#
_cell.length_a   1.000
_cell.length_b   1.000
_cell.length_c   1.000
_cell.angle_alpha   90.00
_cell.angle_beta   90.00
_cell.angle_gamma   90.00
#
_symmetry.space_group_name_H-M   'P 1'
#
loop_
_entity.id
_entity.type
_entity.pdbx_description
1 polymer ?
#
loop_
_entity_poly.entity_id
_entity_poly.type
_entity_poly.pdbx_seq_one_letter_code
_entity_poly.pdbx_strand_id
1 'polypeptide(L)'
;MSFLHHSYPLGHLTALHCHSQAQYCYLHEGGGVITGNDGGGLLVAGQLCLIPAGWAHEFRVLRHSRLSLLYSPQPACTTFSQLQVNPMLAGLFARLPELVEGETQDAYLRVLRHELGLAAPLAGQLLLAADLDPRLLRVLERVCQAPSVKVTLEALARDCGAPSIASLPGSWGAVSASGGSGC
;
A
#
# COMPACT_ATOMS: atom_id res chain seq x y z
N MET A 1 2.75 -14.93 -14.94
CA MET A 1 3.04 -13.96 -13.86
C MET A 1 3.82 -12.83 -14.50
N SER A 2 3.37 -11.58 -14.39
CA SER A 2 4.11 -10.44 -14.96
C SER A 2 4.62 -9.55 -13.81
N PHE A 3 5.86 -9.09 -13.97
CA PHE A 3 6.53 -8.18 -13.04
C PHE A 3 6.81 -6.87 -13.77
N LEU A 4 6.40 -5.76 -13.17
CA LEU A 4 6.56 -4.42 -13.73
C LEU A 4 7.19 -3.50 -12.68
N HIS A 5 7.96 -2.52 -13.14
CA HIS A 5 8.55 -1.49 -12.30
C HIS A 5 8.15 -0.12 -12.83
N HIS A 6 7.66 0.74 -11.95
CA HIS A 6 7.14 2.06 -12.30
C HIS A 6 7.68 3.15 -11.41
N SER A 7 7.79 4.35 -11.98
CA SER A 7 8.08 5.59 -11.26
C SER A 7 6.97 6.59 -11.54
N TYR A 8 6.38 7.14 -10.49
CA TYR A 8 5.28 8.10 -10.57
C TYR A 8 5.64 9.42 -9.87
N PRO A 9 5.39 10.57 -10.51
CA PRO A 9 5.59 11.86 -9.87
C PRO A 9 4.57 12.12 -8.77
N LEU A 10 4.88 13.06 -7.88
CA LEU A 10 3.91 13.59 -6.90
C LEU A 10 2.63 14.04 -7.62
N GLY A 11 1.49 13.71 -7.06
CA GLY A 11 0.17 14.08 -7.56
C GLY A 11 -0.35 13.18 -8.71
N HIS A 12 0.43 12.20 -9.16
CA HIS A 12 -0.07 11.21 -10.12
C HIS A 12 -1.27 10.46 -9.53
N LEU A 13 -2.31 10.28 -10.33
CA LEU A 13 -3.49 9.51 -10.01
C LEU A 13 -3.74 8.50 -11.14
N THR A 14 -3.72 7.22 -10.81
CA THR A 14 -4.21 6.21 -11.76
C THR A 14 -5.74 6.29 -11.84
N ALA A 15 -6.29 6.15 -13.03
CA ALA A 15 -7.74 6.06 -13.18
C ALA A 15 -8.26 4.81 -12.41
N LEU A 16 -9.53 4.89 -11.96
CA LEU A 16 -10.20 3.73 -11.36
C LEU A 16 -10.20 2.55 -12.35
N HIS A 17 -9.67 1.43 -11.94
CA HIS A 17 -9.53 0.24 -12.77
C HIS A 17 -9.52 -1.04 -11.92
N CYS A 18 -9.63 -2.18 -12.57
CA CYS A 18 -9.46 -3.49 -11.93
C CYS A 18 -8.64 -4.41 -12.81
N HIS A 19 -8.13 -5.49 -12.22
CA HIS A 19 -7.35 -6.52 -12.90
C HIS A 19 -8.02 -7.88 -12.76
N SER A 20 -7.87 -8.74 -13.76
CA SER A 20 -8.33 -10.14 -13.72
C SER A 20 -7.47 -11.03 -12.81
N GLN A 21 -6.31 -10.55 -12.38
CA GLN A 21 -5.40 -11.23 -11.47
C GLN A 21 -5.21 -10.40 -10.21
N ALA A 22 -4.86 -11.06 -9.10
CA ALA A 22 -4.42 -10.38 -7.91
C ALA A 22 -3.12 -9.62 -8.19
N GLN A 23 -2.97 -8.45 -7.59
CA GLN A 23 -1.81 -7.58 -7.75
C GLN A 23 -1.11 -7.38 -6.41
N TYR A 24 0.17 -7.69 -6.36
CA TYR A 24 1.05 -7.26 -5.29
C TYR A 24 1.70 -5.95 -5.69
N CYS A 25 1.66 -4.96 -4.80
CA CYS A 25 2.32 -3.67 -4.99
C CYS A 25 3.32 -3.43 -3.86
N TYR A 26 4.61 -3.41 -4.19
CA TYR A 26 5.69 -3.10 -3.26
C TYR A 26 6.22 -1.70 -3.54
N LEU A 27 6.22 -0.83 -2.54
CA LEU A 27 6.72 0.54 -2.64
C LEU A 27 8.17 0.62 -2.21
N HIS A 28 9.08 0.89 -3.14
CA HIS A 28 10.51 1.08 -2.86
C HIS A 28 10.79 2.43 -2.22
N GLU A 29 10.15 3.48 -2.73
CA GLU A 29 10.31 4.87 -2.31
C GLU A 29 9.00 5.61 -2.39
N GLY A 30 8.86 6.67 -1.58
CA GLY A 30 7.74 7.59 -1.66
C GLY A 30 6.59 7.24 -0.75
N GLY A 31 5.38 7.54 -1.19
CA GLY A 31 4.14 7.28 -0.46
C GLY A 31 2.92 7.55 -1.31
N GLY A 32 1.87 6.82 -1.08
CA GLY A 32 0.60 6.99 -1.79
C GLY A 32 -0.56 6.29 -1.09
N VAL A 33 -1.74 6.56 -1.57
CA VAL A 33 -2.98 5.97 -1.09
C VAL A 33 -3.58 5.11 -2.18
N ILE A 34 -3.94 3.89 -1.83
CA ILE A 34 -4.76 3.00 -2.66
C ILE A 34 -6.17 3.03 -2.09
N THR A 35 -7.14 3.35 -2.92
CA THR A 35 -8.57 3.37 -2.56
C THR A 35 -9.39 2.56 -3.54
N GLY A 36 -10.38 1.85 -3.03
CA GLY A 36 -11.35 1.08 -3.80
C GLY A 36 -12.74 1.19 -3.20
N ASN A 37 -13.68 0.40 -3.71
CA ASN A 37 -15.11 0.54 -3.37
C ASN A 37 -15.42 0.33 -1.88
N ASP A 38 -14.64 -0.46 -1.16
CA ASP A 38 -14.86 -0.85 0.23
C ASP A 38 -13.71 -0.44 1.16
N GLY A 39 -12.88 0.51 0.71
CA GLY A 39 -11.77 1.05 1.50
C GLY A 39 -10.44 1.00 0.78
N GLY A 40 -9.36 1.03 1.54
CA GLY A 40 -8.02 1.02 0.99
C GLY A 40 -6.96 1.19 2.07
N GLY A 41 -5.79 1.71 1.71
CA GLY A 41 -4.70 1.92 2.67
C GLY A 41 -3.66 2.93 2.23
N LEU A 42 -2.97 3.48 3.22
CA LEU A 42 -1.75 4.24 3.00
C LEU A 42 -0.59 3.28 2.77
N LEU A 43 0.15 3.48 1.70
CA LEU A 43 1.35 2.73 1.37
C LEU A 43 2.56 3.66 1.45
N VAL A 44 3.57 3.30 2.24
CA VAL A 44 4.83 4.02 2.36
C VAL A 44 6.01 3.13 1.98
N ALA A 45 7.19 3.72 1.81
CA ALA A 45 8.40 3.01 1.42
C ALA A 45 8.65 1.77 2.30
N GLY A 46 9.00 0.64 1.68
CA GLY A 46 9.21 -0.65 2.32
C GLY A 46 7.95 -1.46 2.58
N GLN A 47 6.77 -0.96 2.24
CA GLN A 47 5.51 -1.68 2.42
C GLN A 47 5.08 -2.42 1.16
N LEU A 48 4.34 -3.49 1.39
CA LEU A 48 3.75 -4.37 0.41
C LEU A 48 2.24 -4.47 0.65
N CYS A 49 1.45 -4.34 -0.40
CA CYS A 49 0.03 -4.66 -0.33
C CYS A 49 -0.38 -5.68 -1.38
N LEU A 50 -1.49 -6.34 -1.10
CA LEU A 50 -2.20 -7.26 -1.97
C LEU A 50 -3.55 -6.67 -2.34
N ILE A 51 -3.76 -6.49 -3.63
CA ILE A 51 -5.00 -6.00 -4.25
C ILE A 51 -5.69 -7.20 -4.88
N PRO A 52 -6.94 -7.51 -4.49
CA PRO A 52 -7.66 -8.67 -5.00
C PRO A 52 -7.95 -8.57 -6.51
N ALA A 53 -8.07 -9.72 -7.17
CA ALA A 53 -8.59 -9.78 -8.53
C ALA A 53 -10.02 -9.22 -8.58
N GLY A 54 -10.32 -8.42 -9.61
CA GLY A 54 -11.63 -7.79 -9.79
C GLY A 54 -11.94 -6.62 -8.86
N TRP A 55 -11.09 -6.30 -7.89
CA TRP A 55 -11.28 -5.17 -6.99
C TRP A 55 -10.94 -3.85 -7.70
N ALA A 56 -11.96 -3.02 -7.90
CA ALA A 56 -11.80 -1.72 -8.55
C ALA A 56 -11.07 -0.76 -7.60
N HIS A 57 -9.97 -0.16 -8.08
CA HIS A 57 -9.12 0.70 -7.27
C HIS A 57 -8.44 1.79 -8.08
N GLU A 58 -8.00 2.82 -7.37
CA GLU A 58 -7.10 3.87 -7.85
C GLU A 58 -5.88 3.98 -6.93
N PHE A 59 -4.79 4.53 -7.43
CA PHE A 59 -3.60 4.85 -6.66
C PHE A 59 -3.27 6.33 -6.81
N ARG A 60 -3.26 7.06 -5.70
CA ARG A 60 -2.89 8.46 -5.61
C ARG A 60 -1.51 8.62 -4.98
N VAL A 61 -0.59 9.21 -5.71
CA VAL A 61 0.79 9.42 -5.29
C VAL A 61 0.90 10.69 -4.44
N LEU A 62 1.28 10.56 -3.17
CA LEU A 62 1.43 11.65 -2.21
C LEU A 62 2.86 12.17 -2.11
N ARG A 63 3.82 11.39 -2.59
CA ARG A 63 5.24 11.72 -2.73
C ARG A 63 5.78 10.95 -3.93
N HIS A 64 6.74 11.53 -4.69
CA HIS A 64 7.40 10.80 -5.78
C HIS A 64 7.68 9.36 -5.37
N SER A 65 7.19 8.41 -6.15
CA SER A 65 7.16 7.00 -5.76
C SER A 65 7.75 6.10 -6.83
N ARG A 66 8.57 5.14 -6.39
CA ARG A 66 9.02 3.99 -7.20
C ARG A 66 8.41 2.73 -6.63
N LEU A 67 7.80 1.92 -7.47
CA LEU A 67 7.10 0.71 -7.04
C LEU A 67 7.29 -0.45 -8.02
N SER A 68 7.16 -1.66 -7.49
CA SER A 68 7.07 -2.88 -8.28
C SER A 68 5.70 -3.50 -8.17
N LEU A 69 5.15 -3.90 -9.31
CA LEU A 69 3.88 -4.59 -9.43
C LEU A 69 4.11 -6.03 -9.87
N LEU A 70 3.45 -6.96 -9.19
CA LEU A 70 3.46 -8.36 -9.56
C LEU A 70 2.02 -8.84 -9.71
N TYR A 71 1.67 -9.31 -10.89
CA TYR A 71 0.36 -9.90 -11.17
C TYR A 71 0.42 -11.42 -11.05
N SER A 72 -0.50 -11.99 -10.28
CA SER A 72 -0.54 -13.42 -10.01
C SER A 72 -1.98 -13.93 -10.00
N PRO A 73 -2.26 -15.11 -10.58
CA PRO A 73 -3.59 -15.72 -10.49
C PRO A 73 -3.93 -16.17 -9.06
N GLN A 74 -2.96 -16.16 -8.15
CA GLN A 74 -3.10 -16.51 -6.73
C GLN A 74 -2.49 -15.41 -5.85
N PRO A 75 -2.97 -15.24 -4.59
CA PRO A 75 -4.02 -15.99 -3.91
C PRO A 75 -5.43 -15.55 -4.33
N ALA A 76 -6.41 -16.38 -4.08
CA ALA A 76 -7.82 -16.05 -4.18
C ALA A 76 -8.25 -15.26 -2.92
N CYS A 77 -7.71 -14.05 -2.74
CA CYS A 77 -8.16 -13.13 -1.68
C CYS A 77 -9.30 -12.26 -2.20
N THR A 78 -10.17 -11.84 -1.29
CA THR A 78 -11.35 -11.01 -1.61
C THR A 78 -11.26 -9.61 -1.04
N THR A 79 -10.28 -9.33 -0.19
CA THR A 79 -10.12 -8.04 0.50
C THR A 79 -8.71 -7.49 0.31
N PHE A 80 -8.62 -6.17 0.16
CA PHE A 80 -7.33 -5.46 0.20
C PHE A 80 -6.61 -5.72 1.53
N SER A 81 -5.32 -5.97 1.49
CA SER A 81 -4.51 -6.17 2.70
C SER A 81 -3.08 -5.68 2.52
N GLN A 82 -2.52 -5.11 3.58
CA GLN A 82 -1.09 -4.89 3.68
C GLN A 82 -0.42 -6.15 4.25
N LEU A 83 0.74 -6.50 3.72
CA LEU A 83 1.46 -7.71 4.08
C LEU A 83 2.75 -7.39 4.82
N GLN A 84 3.16 -8.28 5.72
CA GLN A 84 4.44 -8.19 6.38
C GLN A 84 5.57 -8.43 5.37
N VAL A 85 6.58 -7.56 5.40
CA VAL A 85 7.76 -7.67 4.55
C VAL A 85 8.94 -8.14 5.40
N ASN A 86 9.41 -9.36 5.13
CA ASN A 86 10.64 -9.86 5.71
C ASN A 86 11.87 -9.44 4.87
N PRO A 87 13.11 -9.57 5.38
CA PRO A 87 14.31 -9.19 4.64
C PRO A 87 14.48 -9.90 3.29
N MET A 88 13.99 -11.14 3.16
CA MET A 88 14.05 -11.88 1.89
C MET A 88 13.14 -11.22 0.85
N LEU A 89 11.87 -10.93 1.19
CA LEU A 89 10.95 -10.21 0.31
C LEU A 89 11.50 -8.86 -0.12
N ALA A 90 12.02 -8.07 0.82
CA ALA A 90 12.63 -6.78 0.52
C ALA A 90 13.81 -6.91 -0.45
N GLY A 91 14.68 -7.89 -0.23
CA GLY A 91 15.83 -8.17 -1.10
C GLY A 91 15.43 -8.62 -2.51
N LEU A 92 14.40 -9.47 -2.62
CA LEU A 92 13.89 -9.92 -3.91
C LEU A 92 13.28 -8.77 -4.71
N PHE A 93 12.46 -7.92 -4.07
CA PHE A 93 11.90 -6.73 -4.72
C PHE A 93 12.98 -5.72 -5.12
N ALA A 94 14.02 -5.54 -4.32
CA ALA A 94 15.14 -4.67 -4.66
C ALA A 94 15.93 -5.19 -5.87
N ARG A 95 16.12 -6.51 -5.98
CA ARG A 95 16.96 -7.12 -7.01
C ARG A 95 16.25 -7.28 -8.36
N LEU A 96 14.98 -7.64 -8.36
CA LEU A 96 14.23 -7.97 -9.57
C LEU A 96 14.24 -6.88 -10.65
N PRO A 97 14.11 -5.56 -10.33
CA PRO A 97 14.16 -4.49 -11.34
C PRO A 97 15.50 -4.36 -12.07
N GLU A 98 16.58 -4.92 -11.51
CA GLU A 98 17.93 -4.87 -12.08
C GLU A 98 18.23 -6.07 -13.00
N LEU A 99 17.36 -7.08 -13.00
CA LEU A 99 17.54 -8.29 -13.79
C LEU A 99 16.95 -8.14 -15.19
N VAL A 100 17.69 -8.61 -16.17
CA VAL A 100 17.18 -8.78 -17.54
C VAL A 100 16.24 -9.99 -17.58
N GLU A 101 15.18 -9.89 -18.40
CA GLU A 101 14.29 -11.03 -18.64
C GLU A 101 15.07 -12.27 -19.08
N GLY A 102 14.72 -13.41 -18.50
CA GLY A 102 15.37 -14.70 -18.77
C GLY A 102 15.36 -15.62 -17.54
N GLU A 103 16.09 -16.73 -17.64
CA GLU A 103 16.08 -17.81 -16.64
C GLU A 103 16.41 -17.33 -15.20
N THR A 104 17.34 -16.36 -15.08
CA THR A 104 17.71 -15.80 -13.77
C THR A 104 16.52 -15.06 -13.15
N GLN A 105 15.88 -14.16 -13.91
CA GLN A 105 14.72 -13.43 -13.43
C GLN A 105 13.57 -14.40 -13.07
N ASP A 106 13.34 -15.42 -13.90
CA ASP A 106 12.34 -16.46 -13.64
C ASP A 106 12.59 -17.22 -12.35
N ALA A 107 13.87 -17.52 -12.05
CA ALA A 107 14.24 -18.15 -10.79
C ALA A 107 13.90 -17.26 -9.59
N TYR A 108 14.24 -15.96 -9.64
CA TYR A 108 13.88 -14.98 -8.60
C TYR A 108 12.37 -14.82 -8.45
N LEU A 109 11.62 -14.79 -9.54
CA LEU A 109 10.15 -14.70 -9.52
C LEU A 109 9.51 -15.95 -8.89
N ARG A 110 10.08 -17.14 -9.10
CA ARG A 110 9.61 -18.36 -8.41
C ARG A 110 9.80 -18.28 -6.90
N VAL A 111 10.98 -17.81 -6.45
CA VAL A 111 11.25 -17.61 -5.02
C VAL A 111 10.34 -16.53 -4.46
N LEU A 112 10.19 -15.39 -5.15
CA LEU A 112 9.31 -14.31 -4.71
C LEU A 112 7.87 -14.81 -4.52
N ARG A 113 7.35 -15.59 -5.46
CA ARG A 113 6.00 -16.16 -5.35
C ARG A 113 5.85 -17.08 -4.13
N HIS A 114 6.88 -17.88 -3.82
CA HIS A 114 6.88 -18.73 -2.63
C HIS A 114 6.81 -17.88 -1.36
N GLU A 115 7.68 -16.88 -1.23
CA GLU A 115 7.75 -15.98 -0.07
C GLU A 115 6.46 -15.17 0.10
N LEU A 116 5.85 -14.70 -1.00
CA LEU A 116 4.55 -14.02 -0.96
C LEU A 116 3.43 -14.93 -0.45
N GLY A 117 3.48 -16.22 -0.75
CA GLY A 117 2.53 -17.21 -0.23
C GLY A 117 2.65 -17.45 1.28
N LEU A 118 3.80 -17.10 1.88
CA LEU A 118 4.07 -17.20 3.31
C LEU A 118 3.84 -15.87 4.05
N ALA A 119 3.67 -14.76 3.33
CA ALA A 119 3.54 -13.45 3.93
C ALA A 119 2.21 -13.29 4.67
N ALA A 120 2.30 -12.96 5.96
CA ALA A 120 1.13 -12.71 6.80
C ALA A 120 0.59 -11.28 6.60
N PRO A 121 -0.69 -11.02 6.87
CA PRO A 121 -1.22 -9.66 6.96
C PRO A 121 -0.46 -8.82 7.98
N LEU A 122 -0.24 -7.55 7.66
CA LEU A 122 0.42 -6.60 8.55
C LEU A 122 -0.51 -6.25 9.72
N ALA A 123 -0.07 -6.50 10.95
CA ALA A 123 -0.79 -6.07 12.14
C ALA A 123 -0.77 -4.53 12.25
N GLY A 124 -1.91 -3.93 12.63
CA GLY A 124 -2.00 -2.48 12.81
C GLY A 124 -1.92 -1.66 11.52
N GLN A 125 -2.30 -2.26 10.37
CA GLN A 125 -2.39 -1.54 9.10
C GLN A 125 -3.36 -0.36 9.19
N LEU A 126 -3.01 0.76 8.56
CA LEU A 126 -3.91 1.90 8.42
C LEU A 126 -4.87 1.65 7.25
N LEU A 127 -6.06 1.17 7.56
CA LEU A 127 -7.14 1.06 6.57
C LEU A 127 -7.87 2.39 6.44
N LEU A 128 -8.17 2.77 5.21
CA LEU A 128 -8.86 4.00 4.87
C LEU A 128 -10.27 3.67 4.38
N ALA A 129 -11.23 4.55 4.72
CA ALA A 129 -12.57 4.45 4.15
C ALA A 129 -12.56 4.73 2.64
N ALA A 130 -13.55 4.20 1.91
CA ALA A 130 -13.67 4.40 0.46
C ALA A 130 -13.83 5.89 0.08
N ASP A 131 -14.56 6.65 0.89
CA ASP A 131 -14.80 8.10 0.75
C ASP A 131 -13.80 8.90 1.59
N LEU A 132 -12.53 8.89 1.20
CA LEU A 132 -11.49 9.59 1.93
C LEU A 132 -11.75 11.11 1.98
N ASP A 133 -11.94 11.66 3.19
CA ASP A 133 -12.11 13.10 3.40
C ASP A 133 -10.90 13.87 2.83
N PRO A 134 -11.12 14.91 1.98
CA PRO A 134 -10.03 15.71 1.42
C PRO A 134 -9.09 16.34 2.46
N ARG A 135 -9.59 16.58 3.67
CA ARG A 135 -8.76 17.08 4.79
C ARG A 135 -7.81 16.02 5.29
N LEU A 136 -8.29 14.77 5.41
CA LEU A 136 -7.44 13.63 5.78
C LEU A 136 -6.39 13.38 4.70
N LEU A 137 -6.76 13.50 3.42
CA LEU A 137 -5.79 13.37 2.33
C LEU A 137 -4.64 14.38 2.47
N ARG A 138 -4.93 15.66 2.78
CA ARG A 138 -3.89 16.67 3.03
C ARG A 138 -2.99 16.32 4.22
N VAL A 139 -3.55 15.74 5.29
CA VAL A 139 -2.75 15.23 6.43
C VAL A 139 -1.79 14.14 5.96
N LEU A 140 -2.29 13.16 5.21
CA LEU A 140 -1.48 12.05 4.69
C LEU A 140 -0.39 12.55 3.75
N GLU A 141 -0.70 13.49 2.86
CA GLU A 141 0.28 14.13 1.97
C GLU A 141 1.43 14.76 2.79
N ARG A 142 1.10 15.54 3.81
CA ARG A 142 2.09 16.20 4.66
C ARG A 142 2.97 15.21 5.41
N VAL A 143 2.38 14.17 5.99
CA VAL A 143 3.11 13.10 6.66
C VAL A 143 4.04 12.35 5.70
N CYS A 144 3.58 12.05 4.49
CA CYS A 144 4.40 11.39 3.47
C CYS A 144 5.55 12.26 2.97
N GLN A 145 5.34 13.59 2.87
CA GLN A 145 6.38 14.51 2.41
C GLN A 145 7.49 14.75 3.46
N ALA A 146 7.15 14.70 4.74
CA ALA A 146 8.06 14.96 5.83
C ALA A 146 7.96 13.94 6.99
N PRO A 147 8.23 12.64 6.73
CA PRO A 147 7.99 11.57 7.71
C PRO A 147 8.88 11.66 8.96
N SER A 148 10.00 12.37 8.90
CA SER A 148 10.93 12.56 10.02
C SER A 148 10.57 13.75 10.93
N VAL A 149 9.60 14.57 10.56
CA VAL A 149 9.18 15.72 11.36
C VAL A 149 8.17 15.25 12.40
N LYS A 150 8.51 15.38 13.68
CA LYS A 150 7.57 15.16 14.78
C LYS A 150 6.52 16.28 14.76
N VAL A 151 5.40 16.03 14.10
CA VAL A 151 4.25 16.94 14.08
C VAL A 151 3.20 16.39 15.03
N THR A 152 2.62 17.24 15.88
CA THR A 152 1.49 16.78 16.70
C THR A 152 0.24 16.63 15.84
N LEU A 153 -0.62 15.71 16.23
CA LEU A 153 -1.89 15.49 15.52
C LEU A 153 -2.77 16.74 15.51
N GLU A 154 -2.70 17.57 16.56
CA GLU A 154 -3.39 18.83 16.66
C GLU A 154 -2.86 19.86 15.65
N ALA A 155 -1.54 19.91 15.45
CA ALA A 155 -0.93 20.77 14.44
C ALA A 155 -1.34 20.34 13.04
N LEU A 156 -1.32 19.04 12.74
CA LEU A 156 -1.77 18.49 11.45
C LEU A 156 -3.25 18.80 11.19
N ALA A 157 -4.12 18.58 12.18
CA ALA A 157 -5.54 18.87 12.07
C ALA A 157 -5.79 20.35 11.74
N ARG A 158 -5.14 21.26 12.47
CA ARG A 158 -5.25 22.72 12.28
C ARG A 158 -4.79 23.15 10.90
N ASP A 159 -3.63 22.67 10.44
CA ASP A 159 -3.07 23.00 9.13
C ASP A 159 -3.94 22.48 7.97
N CYS A 160 -4.71 21.43 8.20
CA CYS A 160 -5.64 20.88 7.22
C CYS A 160 -7.08 21.45 7.33
N GLY A 161 -7.28 22.46 8.19
CA GLY A 161 -8.56 23.13 8.35
C GLY A 161 -9.60 22.34 9.16
N ALA A 162 -9.14 21.38 9.97
CA ALA A 162 -10.00 20.68 10.93
C ALA A 162 -9.87 21.33 12.31
N PRO A 163 -10.96 21.72 12.99
CA PRO A 163 -10.90 22.38 14.30
C PRO A 163 -10.37 21.45 15.42
N SER A 164 -10.50 20.14 15.27
CA SER A 164 -9.84 19.13 16.10
C SER A 164 -9.83 17.78 15.38
N ILE A 165 -9.02 16.82 15.86
CA ILE A 165 -9.02 15.44 15.35
C ILE A 165 -10.40 14.79 15.54
N ALA A 166 -11.09 15.13 16.63
CA ALA A 166 -12.43 14.63 16.92
C ALA A 166 -13.50 15.11 15.91
N SER A 167 -13.21 16.15 15.12
CA SER A 167 -14.10 16.68 14.08
C SER A 167 -13.86 16.09 12.70
N LEU A 168 -12.87 15.21 12.54
CA LEU A 168 -12.71 14.43 11.33
C LEU A 168 -13.78 13.32 11.34
N PRO A 169 -14.63 13.23 10.31
CA PRO A 169 -15.67 12.22 10.30
C PRO A 169 -15.07 10.84 10.41
N GLY A 170 -15.60 10.04 11.32
CA GLY A 170 -15.45 8.64 11.72
C GLY A 170 -14.51 7.64 11.02
N SER A 171 -13.61 8.06 10.18
CA SER A 171 -12.65 7.20 9.48
C SER A 171 -11.47 6.72 10.34
N TRP A 172 -11.39 7.17 11.60
CA TRP A 172 -10.52 6.61 12.63
C TRP A 172 -11.24 5.48 13.36
N GLY A 173 -11.90 4.61 12.61
CA GLY A 173 -12.45 3.38 13.14
C GLY A 173 -11.37 2.62 13.87
N ALA A 174 -11.59 2.42 15.16
CA ALA A 174 -10.74 1.81 16.14
C ALA A 174 -9.72 0.84 15.52
N VAL A 175 -8.43 1.08 15.80
CA VAL A 175 -7.42 0.05 15.78
C VAL A 175 -7.89 -1.00 16.82
N SER A 176 -8.77 -1.89 16.41
CA SER A 176 -9.12 -3.04 17.22
C SER A 176 -7.93 -3.98 17.12
N ALA A 177 -7.10 -3.96 18.16
CA ALA A 177 -6.21 -5.05 18.47
C ALA A 177 -7.08 -6.28 18.76
N SER A 178 -7.51 -7.00 17.73
CA SER A 178 -8.09 -8.31 17.88
C SER A 178 -6.95 -9.27 18.20
N GLY A 179 -6.67 -9.41 19.50
CA GLY A 179 -5.96 -10.55 20.04
C GLY A 179 -6.77 -11.80 19.69
N GLY A 180 -6.37 -12.50 18.66
CA GLY A 180 -6.87 -13.82 18.33
C GLY A 180 -6.30 -14.83 19.30
N SER A 181 -7.09 -15.20 20.31
CA SER A 181 -6.89 -16.45 21.05
C SER A 181 -7.47 -17.59 20.23
N GLY A 182 -6.65 -18.63 20.03
CA GLY A 182 -7.11 -20.03 20.10
C GLY A 182 -7.60 -20.67 18.80
N CYS A 183 -6.92 -21.57 18.30
CA CYS A 183 -6.89 -23.04 18.14
C CYS A 183 -6.00 -23.41 16.97
#